data_a5961a73d57e90f0a69fcec34ed8b37e
#
_entry.id   a5961a73d57e90f0a69fcec34ed8b37e
#
_cell.length_a   1.000
_cell.length_b   1.000
_cell.length_c   1.000
_cell.angle_alpha   90.00
_cell.angle_beta   90.00
_cell.angle_gamma   90.00
#
_symmetry.space_group_name_H-M   'P 1'
#
loop_
_entity.id
_entity.type
_entity.pdbx_description
1 polymer ?
#
loop_
_entity_poly.entity_id
_entity_poly.type
_entity_poly.pdbx_seq_one_letter_code
_entity_poly.pdbx_strand_id
1 'polypeptide(L)'
;MSLAGISIRRPVATTMVMVSFIFIGLLAMFSMKKELIPDINIPVVTISTTWNGAVAEDVETQVTKKIKDSLSNVEAIDKIQTTSSYGSSSVVVNFDFGVNTNDKVTQIQREVSKITNDLPKDANSPIVRKVDAATGSMTAVIAFNSDNKTALNTFIKEKLKPRLESLAGIGEVTIAGNPEKQLQIQVDSDKLSAYNLSPMELYSIIRTAVTTYPIGKLSTGNKD
;
A
#
# COMPACT_ATOMS: atom_id res chain seq x y z
N MET A 1 -2.07 57.68 -27.69
CA MET A 1 -1.95 56.88 -28.93
C MET A 1 -2.71 55.59 -28.71
N SER A 2 -3.73 55.31 -29.52
CA SER A 2 -4.49 54.08 -29.39
C SER A 2 -3.75 52.92 -30.06
N LEU A 3 -3.77 51.75 -29.46
CA LEU A 3 -3.17 50.52 -30.01
C LEU A 3 -3.64 50.24 -31.45
N ALA A 4 -4.91 50.52 -31.75
CA ALA A 4 -5.45 50.43 -33.10
C ALA A 4 -4.76 51.32 -34.11
N GLY A 5 -4.36 52.56 -33.74
CA GLY A 5 -3.68 53.51 -34.62
C GLY A 5 -2.23 53.07 -34.97
N ILE A 6 -1.58 52.34 -34.05
CA ILE A 6 -0.24 51.79 -34.28
C ILE A 6 -0.31 50.58 -35.23
N SER A 7 -1.33 49.73 -35.06
CA SER A 7 -1.57 48.55 -35.91
C SER A 7 -1.79 48.92 -37.37
N ILE A 8 -2.57 49.96 -37.65
CA ILE A 8 -2.84 50.41 -39.03
C ILE A 8 -1.61 51.03 -39.68
N ARG A 9 -0.79 51.72 -38.90
CA ARG A 9 0.41 52.44 -39.45
C ARG A 9 1.60 51.49 -39.69
N ARG A 10 1.66 50.33 -39.02
CA ARG A 10 2.78 49.37 -39.18
C ARG A 10 2.26 47.94 -39.31
N PRO A 11 1.66 47.58 -40.45
CA PRO A 11 1.01 46.30 -40.62
C PRO A 11 1.99 45.11 -40.48
N VAL A 12 3.24 45.27 -40.98
CA VAL A 12 4.27 44.20 -40.87
C VAL A 12 4.64 43.91 -39.40
N ALA A 13 4.76 44.94 -38.58
CA ALA A 13 5.05 44.75 -37.14
C ALA A 13 3.89 44.06 -36.44
N THR A 14 2.67 44.41 -36.78
CA THR A 14 1.47 43.79 -36.19
C THR A 14 1.34 42.30 -36.58
N THR A 15 1.61 41.95 -37.83
CA THR A 15 1.60 40.53 -38.26
C THR A 15 2.72 39.73 -37.62
N MET A 16 3.93 40.32 -37.47
CA MET A 16 5.01 39.63 -36.73
C MET A 16 4.65 39.35 -35.27
N VAL A 17 4.04 40.31 -34.59
CA VAL A 17 3.57 40.12 -33.20
C VAL A 17 2.49 39.02 -33.13
N MET A 18 1.51 39.03 -34.06
CA MET A 18 0.51 37.96 -34.12
C MET A 18 1.12 36.57 -34.35
N VAL A 19 2.05 36.46 -35.29
CA VAL A 19 2.76 35.19 -35.55
C VAL A 19 3.57 34.73 -34.36
N SER A 20 4.21 35.68 -33.64
CA SER A 20 4.92 35.34 -32.39
C SER A 20 4.00 34.79 -31.31
N PHE A 21 2.81 35.39 -31.12
CA PHE A 21 1.83 34.87 -30.16
C PHE A 21 1.31 33.48 -30.54
N ILE A 22 1.05 33.23 -31.86
CA ILE A 22 0.65 31.91 -32.34
C ILE A 22 1.75 30.88 -32.07
N PHE A 23 3.01 31.25 -32.34
CA PHE A 23 4.16 30.36 -32.11
C PHE A 23 4.35 30.04 -30.62
N ILE A 24 4.27 31.05 -29.75
CA ILE A 24 4.35 30.86 -28.30
C ILE A 24 3.17 30.01 -27.81
N GLY A 25 1.94 30.22 -28.29
CA GLY A 25 0.77 29.42 -27.96
C GLY A 25 0.94 27.95 -28.37
N LEU A 26 1.52 27.72 -29.55
CA LEU A 26 1.79 26.36 -30.04
C LEU A 26 2.85 25.65 -29.17
N LEU A 27 3.93 26.33 -28.82
CA LEU A 27 4.94 25.80 -27.90
C LEU A 27 4.37 25.52 -26.52
N ALA A 28 3.54 26.40 -25.99
CA ALA A 28 2.87 26.20 -24.69
C ALA A 28 1.98 24.97 -24.72
N MET A 29 1.23 24.74 -25.81
CA MET A 29 0.36 23.58 -25.96
C MET A 29 1.13 22.24 -25.91
N PHE A 30 2.31 22.19 -26.51
CA PHE A 30 3.17 21.00 -26.45
C PHE A 30 3.85 20.81 -25.10
N SER A 31 4.04 21.88 -24.33
CA SER A 31 4.65 21.86 -23.00
C SER A 31 3.65 21.52 -21.88
N MET A 32 2.34 21.55 -22.14
CA MET A 32 1.33 21.22 -21.13
C MET A 32 1.37 19.74 -20.78
N LYS A 33 1.49 19.45 -19.50
CA LYS A 33 1.35 18.08 -18.98
C LYS A 33 -0.10 17.64 -19.16
N LYS A 34 -0.26 16.46 -19.76
CA LYS A 34 -1.59 15.84 -19.92
C LYS A 34 -1.79 14.89 -18.76
N GLU A 35 -2.54 15.30 -17.76
CA GLU A 35 -2.93 14.47 -16.64
C GLU A 35 -4.39 14.04 -16.83
N LEU A 36 -4.66 12.74 -16.73
CA LEU A 36 -6.02 12.20 -16.79
C LEU A 36 -6.81 12.56 -15.53
N ILE A 37 -6.12 12.59 -14.39
CA ILE A 37 -6.69 12.91 -13.10
C ILE A 37 -5.76 13.96 -12.47
N PRO A 38 -6.26 15.15 -12.12
CA PRO A 38 -5.44 16.13 -11.42
C PRO A 38 -5.01 15.59 -10.07
N ASP A 39 -3.80 15.94 -9.64
CA ASP A 39 -3.28 15.60 -8.32
C ASP A 39 -4.14 16.30 -7.24
N ILE A 40 -5.17 15.60 -6.79
CA ILE A 40 -5.98 16.05 -5.65
C ILE A 40 -5.32 15.50 -4.39
N ASN A 41 -4.69 16.38 -3.64
CA ASN A 41 -4.18 16.02 -2.33
C ASN A 41 -5.34 15.86 -1.35
N ILE A 42 -5.80 14.62 -1.18
CA ILE A 42 -6.83 14.27 -0.20
C ILE A 42 -6.14 14.13 1.15
N PRO A 43 -6.45 14.98 2.14
CA PRO A 43 -5.80 14.94 3.44
C PRO A 43 -6.38 13.82 4.30
N VAL A 44 -6.26 12.58 3.84
CA VAL A 44 -6.78 11.38 4.50
C VAL A 44 -5.67 10.36 4.69
N VAL A 45 -5.59 9.82 5.91
CA VAL A 45 -4.66 8.75 6.27
C VAL A 45 -5.46 7.57 6.82
N THR A 46 -5.12 6.37 6.36
CA THR A 46 -5.72 5.13 6.84
C THR A 46 -4.71 4.30 7.63
N ILE A 47 -5.13 3.80 8.77
CA ILE A 47 -4.37 2.87 9.61
C ILE A 47 -5.12 1.56 9.60
N SER A 48 -4.48 0.49 9.16
CA SER A 48 -5.07 -0.85 9.12
C SER A 48 -4.26 -1.84 9.94
N THR A 49 -4.95 -2.69 10.68
CA THR A 49 -4.35 -3.73 11.52
C THR A 49 -5.16 -5.00 11.37
N THR A 50 -4.50 -6.14 11.24
CA THR A 50 -5.17 -7.45 11.21
C THR A 50 -4.83 -8.25 12.45
N TRP A 51 -5.84 -8.87 13.04
CA TRP A 51 -5.72 -9.78 14.18
C TRP A 51 -6.56 -11.03 13.92
N ASN A 52 -5.98 -11.98 13.24
CA ASN A 52 -6.67 -13.17 12.78
C ASN A 52 -7.30 -13.97 13.94
N GLY A 53 -8.58 -14.30 13.77
CA GLY A 53 -9.34 -15.07 14.75
C GLY A 53 -10.01 -14.26 15.87
N ALA A 54 -9.75 -12.96 15.97
CA ALA A 54 -10.37 -12.10 16.97
C ALA A 54 -11.79 -11.67 16.54
N VAL A 55 -12.72 -11.65 17.45
CA VAL A 55 -14.06 -11.11 17.21
C VAL A 55 -14.05 -9.59 17.16
N ALA A 56 -15.03 -8.98 16.50
CA ALA A 56 -15.05 -7.54 16.26
C ALA A 56 -14.99 -6.70 17.54
N GLU A 57 -15.56 -7.17 18.64
CA GLU A 57 -15.59 -6.50 19.95
C GLU A 57 -14.18 -6.47 20.59
N ASP A 58 -13.42 -7.58 20.49
CA ASP A 58 -12.03 -7.63 20.95
C ASP A 58 -11.13 -6.73 20.09
N VAL A 59 -11.32 -6.75 18.77
CA VAL A 59 -10.62 -5.85 17.86
C VAL A 59 -10.88 -4.40 18.21
N GLU A 60 -12.13 -4.04 18.51
CA GLU A 60 -12.52 -2.68 18.90
C GLU A 60 -11.80 -2.26 20.19
N THR A 61 -11.90 -3.06 21.23
CA THR A 61 -11.41 -2.68 22.55
C THR A 61 -9.90 -2.72 22.68
N GLN A 62 -9.24 -3.72 22.10
CA GLN A 62 -7.81 -3.95 22.29
C GLN A 62 -6.93 -3.40 21.17
N VAL A 63 -7.49 -3.09 20.01
CA VAL A 63 -6.75 -2.58 18.87
C VAL A 63 -7.25 -1.21 18.45
N THR A 64 -8.50 -1.10 17.99
CA THR A 64 -9.04 0.11 17.39
C THR A 64 -9.04 1.29 18.35
N LYS A 65 -9.52 1.09 19.57
CA LYS A 65 -9.57 2.12 20.62
C LYS A 65 -8.17 2.61 20.98
N LYS A 66 -7.20 1.72 21.17
CA LYS A 66 -5.81 2.10 21.47
C LYS A 66 -5.17 2.91 20.37
N ILE A 67 -5.39 2.50 19.09
CA ILE A 67 -4.92 3.28 17.94
C ILE A 67 -5.57 4.67 17.94
N LYS A 68 -6.89 4.74 18.10
CA LYS A 68 -7.61 6.01 18.16
C LYS A 68 -7.09 6.92 19.28
N ASP A 69 -6.90 6.37 20.48
CA ASP A 69 -6.42 7.12 21.65
C ASP A 69 -4.98 7.65 21.44
N SER A 70 -4.13 6.91 20.72
CA SER A 70 -2.77 7.36 20.39
C SER A 70 -2.74 8.57 19.46
N LEU A 71 -3.82 8.82 18.72
CA LEU A 71 -3.93 9.95 17.79
C LEU A 71 -4.36 11.27 18.47
N SER A 72 -4.68 11.25 19.77
CA SER A 72 -5.12 12.45 20.50
C SER A 72 -4.11 13.60 20.48
N ASN A 73 -2.83 13.32 20.30
CA ASN A 73 -1.75 14.33 20.22
C ASN A 73 -1.44 14.79 18.79
N VAL A 74 -2.20 14.33 17.79
CA VAL A 74 -2.01 14.70 16.40
C VAL A 74 -2.92 15.89 16.08
N GLU A 75 -2.33 17.01 15.69
CA GLU A 75 -3.04 18.25 15.39
C GLU A 75 -3.67 18.25 13.99
N ALA A 76 -4.67 19.13 13.80
CA ALA A 76 -5.38 19.36 12.55
C ALA A 76 -6.18 18.14 12.06
N ILE A 77 -6.66 17.31 12.98
CA ILE A 77 -7.61 16.24 12.68
C ILE A 77 -9.02 16.85 12.64
N ASP A 78 -9.68 16.75 11.49
CA ASP A 78 -11.10 17.09 11.33
C ASP A 78 -11.99 15.96 11.88
N LYS A 79 -11.75 14.72 11.45
CA LYS A 79 -12.59 13.58 11.83
C LYS A 79 -11.81 12.28 11.85
N ILE A 80 -12.09 11.44 12.86
CA ILE A 80 -11.63 10.05 12.92
C ILE A 80 -12.84 9.12 12.75
N GLN A 81 -12.76 8.21 11.79
CA GLN A 81 -13.72 7.14 11.56
C GLN A 81 -13.06 5.80 11.85
N THR A 82 -13.72 4.95 12.61
CA THR A 82 -13.19 3.63 12.97
C THR A 82 -14.16 2.54 12.52
N THR A 83 -13.60 1.46 12.02
CA THR A 83 -14.36 0.26 11.64
C THR A 83 -13.63 -0.95 12.18
N SER A 84 -14.33 -1.71 13.01
CA SER A 84 -13.84 -2.97 13.60
C SER A 84 -14.67 -4.12 13.04
N SER A 85 -14.01 -5.10 12.46
CA SER A 85 -14.61 -6.30 11.89
C SER A 85 -13.92 -7.54 12.41
N TYR A 86 -14.44 -8.72 12.12
CA TYR A 86 -13.78 -9.97 12.46
C TYR A 86 -12.36 -10.00 11.90
N GLY A 87 -11.37 -10.07 12.77
CA GLY A 87 -9.96 -10.13 12.42
C GLY A 87 -9.35 -8.85 11.83
N SER A 88 -10.04 -7.72 11.81
CA SER A 88 -9.55 -6.50 11.14
C SER A 88 -10.01 -5.21 11.79
N SER A 89 -9.09 -4.27 11.96
CA SER A 89 -9.31 -2.89 12.37
C SER A 89 -8.92 -1.94 11.25
N SER A 90 -9.76 -0.93 11.00
CA SER A 90 -9.48 0.17 10.08
C SER A 90 -9.81 1.50 10.74
N VAL A 91 -8.84 2.39 10.81
CA VAL A 91 -8.98 3.75 11.34
C VAL A 91 -8.66 4.74 10.23
N VAL A 92 -9.65 5.53 9.84
CA VAL A 92 -9.53 6.56 8.80
C VAL A 92 -9.48 7.92 9.47
N VAL A 93 -8.42 8.67 9.24
CA VAL A 93 -8.17 9.99 9.81
C VAL A 93 -8.27 11.01 8.70
N ASN A 94 -9.26 11.90 8.79
CA ASN A 94 -9.41 13.04 7.90
C ASN A 94 -8.78 14.27 8.56
N PHE A 95 -8.00 15.01 7.81
CA PHE A 95 -7.36 16.24 8.25
C PHE A 95 -7.98 17.46 7.59
N ASP A 96 -7.73 18.62 8.14
CA ASP A 96 -8.13 19.90 7.55
C ASP A 96 -7.48 20.09 6.16
N PHE A 97 -8.17 20.82 5.29
CA PHE A 97 -7.63 21.14 3.95
C PHE A 97 -6.38 22.01 4.05
N GLY A 98 -5.42 21.75 3.17
CA GLY A 98 -4.16 22.51 3.10
C GLY A 98 -3.03 21.97 3.97
N VAL A 99 -3.27 20.91 4.72
CA VAL A 99 -2.26 20.23 5.54
C VAL A 99 -1.38 19.34 4.66
N ASN A 100 -0.06 19.33 4.93
CA ASN A 100 0.86 18.39 4.29
C ASN A 100 0.62 16.97 4.81
N THR A 101 -0.06 16.16 4.03
CA THR A 101 -0.44 14.79 4.40
C THR A 101 0.76 13.88 4.65
N ASN A 102 1.90 14.11 3.98
CA ASN A 102 3.11 13.30 4.18
C ASN A 102 3.71 13.49 5.59
N ASP A 103 3.71 14.72 6.09
CA ASP A 103 4.18 15.03 7.44
C ASP A 103 3.25 14.37 8.48
N LYS A 104 1.94 14.38 8.21
CA LYS A 104 0.93 13.75 9.07
C LYS A 104 1.05 12.22 9.10
N VAL A 105 1.31 11.58 7.96
CA VAL A 105 1.62 10.13 7.91
C VAL A 105 2.80 9.81 8.83
N THR A 106 3.88 10.59 8.73
CA THR A 106 5.07 10.39 9.57
C THR A 106 4.78 10.61 11.05
N GLN A 107 3.96 11.62 11.38
CA GLN A 107 3.53 11.88 12.75
C GLN A 107 2.67 10.74 13.30
N ILE A 108 1.64 10.31 12.56
CA ILE A 108 0.80 9.16 12.93
C ILE A 108 1.64 7.90 13.12
N GLN A 109 2.57 7.63 12.20
CA GLN A 109 3.41 6.43 12.28
C GLN A 109 4.25 6.41 13.55
N ARG A 110 4.76 7.57 13.99
CA ARG A 110 5.47 7.69 15.28
C ARG A 110 4.55 7.42 16.46
N GLU A 111 3.35 8.00 16.49
CA GLU A 111 2.40 7.80 17.60
C GLU A 111 1.92 6.35 17.68
N VAL A 112 1.58 5.76 16.55
CA VAL A 112 1.16 4.35 16.46
C VAL A 112 2.30 3.39 16.85
N SER A 113 3.54 3.70 16.48
CA SER A 113 4.70 2.89 16.86
C SER A 113 4.92 2.83 18.37
N LYS A 114 4.59 3.89 19.12
CA LYS A 114 4.71 3.91 20.58
C LYS A 114 3.80 2.89 21.26
N ILE A 115 2.63 2.65 20.69
CA ILE A 115 1.62 1.73 21.24
C ILE A 115 1.70 0.31 20.67
N THR A 116 2.62 0.04 19.75
CA THR A 116 2.71 -1.28 19.09
C THR A 116 2.95 -2.41 20.11
N ASN A 117 3.69 -2.15 21.17
CA ASN A 117 3.96 -3.12 22.24
C ASN A 117 2.75 -3.33 23.16
N ASP A 118 1.79 -2.42 23.16
CA ASP A 118 0.57 -2.50 23.97
C ASP A 118 -0.55 -3.25 23.25
N LEU A 119 -0.36 -3.52 21.94
CA LEU A 119 -1.30 -4.31 21.16
C LEU A 119 -1.12 -5.81 21.45
N PRO A 120 -2.17 -6.63 21.20
CA PRO A 120 -2.08 -8.08 21.36
C PRO A 120 -0.93 -8.64 20.53
N LYS A 121 -0.17 -9.60 21.10
CA LYS A 121 1.00 -10.20 20.44
C LYS A 121 0.69 -10.92 19.12
N ASP A 122 -0.56 -11.41 18.99
CA ASP A 122 -1.04 -12.09 17.80
C ASP A 122 -1.62 -11.13 16.74
N ALA A 123 -1.71 -9.83 17.06
CA ALA A 123 -2.09 -8.81 16.11
C ALA A 123 -0.87 -8.39 15.27
N ASN A 124 -1.09 -8.21 13.98
CA ASN A 124 -0.06 -7.68 13.09
C ASN A 124 0.20 -6.20 13.40
N SER A 125 1.41 -5.73 13.14
CA SER A 125 1.75 -4.32 13.29
C SER A 125 0.84 -3.43 12.44
N PRO A 126 0.37 -2.30 12.97
CA PRO A 126 -0.45 -1.34 12.22
C PRO A 126 0.28 -0.79 10.99
N ILE A 127 -0.41 -0.75 9.87
CA ILE A 127 0.10 -0.19 8.62
C ILE A 127 -0.56 1.16 8.39
N VAL A 128 0.24 2.22 8.33
CA VAL A 128 -0.21 3.60 8.08
C VAL A 128 -0.01 3.92 6.61
N ARG A 129 -1.06 4.36 5.91
CA ARG A 129 -1.02 4.72 4.50
C ARG A 129 -1.77 6.02 4.25
N LYS A 130 -1.21 6.87 3.39
CA LYS A 130 -1.91 8.01 2.81
C LYS A 130 -2.92 7.50 1.78
N VAL A 131 -4.08 8.13 1.74
CA VAL A 131 -5.06 7.89 0.67
C VAL A 131 -4.78 8.90 -0.45
N ASP A 132 -4.28 8.41 -1.57
CA ASP A 132 -4.11 9.22 -2.77
C ASP A 132 -5.25 8.95 -3.74
N ALA A 133 -5.80 9.98 -4.37
CA ALA A 133 -6.84 9.84 -5.37
C ALA A 133 -6.39 8.94 -6.55
N ALA A 134 -5.09 8.94 -6.83
CA ALA A 134 -4.48 8.10 -7.85
C ALA A 134 -4.27 6.64 -7.42
N THR A 135 -4.14 6.37 -6.12
CA THR A 135 -3.81 5.00 -5.60
C THR A 135 -4.96 4.00 -5.77
N GLY A 136 -6.19 4.50 -5.96
CA GLY A 136 -7.38 3.66 -6.20
C GLY A 136 -7.66 3.39 -7.68
N SER A 137 -7.02 4.10 -8.61
CA SER A 137 -7.26 3.94 -10.04
C SER A 137 -6.18 3.07 -10.67
N MET A 138 -6.57 1.87 -11.09
CA MET A 138 -5.72 1.03 -11.95
C MET A 138 -5.54 1.73 -13.29
N THR A 139 -4.32 2.16 -13.59
CA THR A 139 -4.00 2.82 -14.87
C THR A 139 -4.07 1.84 -16.04
N ALA A 140 -3.67 0.59 -15.81
CA ALA A 140 -3.73 -0.48 -16.80
C ALA A 140 -3.93 -1.83 -16.12
N VAL A 141 -4.75 -2.69 -16.72
CA VAL A 141 -4.94 -4.08 -16.33
C VAL A 141 -4.54 -4.95 -17.52
N ILE A 142 -3.57 -5.84 -17.30
CA ILE A 142 -3.12 -6.77 -18.32
C ILE A 142 -3.50 -8.18 -17.87
N ALA A 143 -4.32 -8.86 -18.66
CA ALA A 143 -4.73 -10.23 -18.42
C ALA A 143 -3.84 -11.19 -19.21
N PHE A 144 -3.29 -12.20 -18.54
CA PHE A 144 -2.54 -13.28 -19.16
C PHE A 144 -3.31 -14.59 -19.00
N ASN A 145 -3.35 -15.39 -20.05
CA ASN A 145 -3.91 -16.73 -20.01
C ASN A 145 -2.90 -17.75 -20.54
N SER A 146 -2.82 -18.90 -19.90
CA SER A 146 -1.96 -20.01 -20.31
C SER A 146 -2.50 -21.32 -19.75
N ASP A 147 -2.31 -22.40 -20.49
CA ASP A 147 -2.63 -23.75 -20.04
C ASP A 147 -1.75 -24.17 -18.85
N ASN A 148 -0.50 -23.70 -18.81
CA ASN A 148 0.41 -23.92 -17.68
C ASN A 148 0.43 -22.72 -16.75
N LYS A 149 -0.53 -22.66 -15.82
CA LYS A 149 -0.68 -21.59 -14.85
C LYS A 149 0.53 -21.40 -13.93
N THR A 150 1.21 -22.50 -13.59
CA THR A 150 2.39 -22.45 -12.70
C THR A 150 3.58 -21.79 -13.39
N ALA A 151 3.86 -22.17 -14.64
CA ALA A 151 4.94 -21.57 -15.41
C ALA A 151 4.66 -20.08 -15.70
N LEU A 152 3.41 -19.76 -16.04
CA LEU A 152 2.97 -18.37 -16.26
C LEU A 152 3.18 -17.52 -14.99
N ASN A 153 2.78 -18.03 -13.84
CA ASN A 153 2.95 -17.34 -12.57
C ASN A 153 4.42 -17.05 -12.24
N THR A 154 5.27 -18.07 -12.39
CA THR A 154 6.71 -17.92 -12.17
C THR A 154 7.30 -16.86 -13.12
N PHE A 155 6.92 -16.89 -14.40
CA PHE A 155 7.35 -15.91 -15.38
C PHE A 155 6.91 -14.48 -15.02
N ILE A 156 5.64 -14.31 -14.64
CA ILE A 156 5.10 -12.99 -14.25
C ILE A 156 5.82 -12.47 -13.00
N LYS A 157 5.97 -13.31 -11.97
CA LYS A 157 6.53 -12.92 -10.69
C LYS A 157 8.03 -12.64 -10.75
N GLU A 158 8.79 -13.48 -11.46
CA GLU A 158 10.25 -13.41 -11.46
C GLU A 158 10.83 -12.55 -12.58
N LYS A 159 10.14 -12.45 -13.71
CA LYS A 159 10.67 -11.74 -14.88
C LYS A 159 9.87 -10.51 -15.26
N LEU A 160 8.55 -10.62 -15.32
CA LEU A 160 7.72 -9.53 -15.85
C LEU A 160 7.54 -8.41 -14.84
N LYS A 161 7.16 -8.75 -13.60
CA LYS A 161 6.92 -7.75 -12.54
C LYS A 161 8.14 -6.87 -12.28
N PRO A 162 9.36 -7.40 -12.03
CA PRO A 162 10.53 -6.55 -11.80
C PRO A 162 10.88 -5.67 -13.00
N ARG A 163 10.63 -6.18 -14.21
CA ARG A 163 10.92 -5.44 -15.44
C ARG A 163 9.95 -4.28 -15.66
N LEU A 164 8.67 -4.47 -15.31
CA LEU A 164 7.68 -3.39 -15.34
C LEU A 164 7.97 -2.35 -14.25
N GLU A 165 8.27 -2.77 -13.03
CA GLU A 165 8.59 -1.86 -11.92
C GLU A 165 9.88 -1.04 -12.16
N SER A 166 10.79 -1.53 -13.00
CA SER A 166 12.00 -0.80 -13.38
C SER A 166 11.77 0.31 -14.41
N LEU A 167 10.60 0.39 -15.05
CA LEU A 167 10.28 1.42 -16.01
C LEU A 167 9.94 2.74 -15.33
N ALA A 168 10.51 3.82 -15.80
CA ALA A 168 10.21 5.15 -15.30
C ALA A 168 8.72 5.49 -15.49
N GLY A 169 8.06 5.94 -14.44
CA GLY A 169 6.64 6.32 -14.48
C GLY A 169 5.69 5.20 -14.04
N ILE A 170 6.16 4.00 -13.73
CA ILE A 170 5.35 2.94 -13.12
C ILE A 170 5.52 3.00 -11.60
N GLY A 171 4.41 3.14 -10.87
CA GLY A 171 4.40 3.19 -9.40
C GLY A 171 4.42 1.81 -8.77
N GLU A 172 3.36 1.04 -8.93
CA GLU A 172 3.22 -0.29 -8.32
C GLU A 172 2.62 -1.27 -9.34
N VAL A 173 3.14 -2.49 -9.33
CA VAL A 173 2.62 -3.60 -10.14
C VAL A 173 2.06 -4.68 -9.21
N THR A 174 0.73 -4.80 -9.20
CA THR A 174 0.03 -5.81 -8.41
C THR A 174 -0.35 -7.01 -9.27
N ILE A 175 -0.10 -8.21 -8.77
CA ILE A 175 -0.47 -9.46 -9.43
C ILE A 175 -1.71 -10.02 -8.72
N ALA A 176 -2.80 -10.22 -9.46
CA ALA A 176 -4.02 -10.84 -8.97
C ALA A 176 -4.28 -12.19 -9.64
N GLY A 177 -5.04 -13.07 -8.97
CA GLY A 177 -5.40 -14.38 -9.52
C GLY A 177 -4.26 -15.41 -9.54
N ASN A 178 -3.25 -15.19 -8.73
CA ASN A 178 -2.06 -16.01 -8.63
C ASN A 178 -2.34 -17.28 -7.82
N PRO A 179 -2.17 -18.51 -8.37
CA PRO A 179 -2.26 -19.72 -7.56
C PRO A 179 -1.05 -19.82 -6.62
N GLU A 180 -1.30 -19.80 -5.33
CA GLU A 180 -0.27 -20.08 -4.34
C GLU A 180 -0.12 -21.59 -4.13
N LYS A 181 1.13 -22.05 -4.10
CA LYS A 181 1.40 -23.43 -3.72
C LYS A 181 1.14 -23.59 -2.23
N GLN A 182 0.20 -24.43 -1.89
CA GLN A 182 -0.12 -24.77 -0.51
C GLN A 182 0.23 -26.24 -0.24
N LEU A 183 0.80 -26.51 0.91
CA LEU A 183 0.93 -27.86 1.43
C LEU A 183 -0.31 -28.16 2.28
N GLN A 184 -1.22 -28.93 1.75
CA GLN A 184 -2.42 -29.35 2.46
C GLN A 184 -2.16 -30.68 3.17
N ILE A 185 -2.20 -30.66 4.50
CA ILE A 185 -2.05 -31.85 5.34
C ILE A 185 -3.44 -32.30 5.74
N GLN A 186 -3.89 -33.42 5.16
CA GLN A 186 -5.15 -34.05 5.52
C GLN A 186 -4.88 -35.10 6.60
N VAL A 187 -5.60 -35.03 7.68
CA VAL A 187 -5.43 -35.89 8.85
C VAL A 187 -6.63 -36.84 8.95
N ASP A 188 -6.34 -38.13 9.14
CA ASP A 188 -7.32 -39.17 9.35
C ASP A 188 -7.64 -39.27 10.84
N SER A 189 -8.89 -39.02 11.22
CA SER A 189 -9.37 -38.99 12.60
C SER A 189 -9.24 -40.36 13.29
N ASP A 190 -9.44 -41.46 12.54
CA ASP A 190 -9.41 -42.80 13.10
C ASP A 190 -7.98 -43.22 13.45
N LYS A 191 -7.03 -42.80 12.61
CA LYS A 191 -5.60 -43.02 12.87
C LYS A 191 -5.10 -42.13 14.02
N LEU A 192 -5.54 -40.89 14.12
CA LEU A 192 -5.21 -40.04 15.27
C LEU A 192 -5.65 -40.69 16.58
N SER A 193 -6.86 -41.20 16.61
CA SER A 193 -7.41 -41.91 17.79
C SER A 193 -6.63 -43.18 18.09
N ALA A 194 -6.22 -43.94 17.08
CA ALA A 194 -5.40 -45.16 17.26
C ALA A 194 -4.01 -44.87 17.86
N TYR A 195 -3.44 -43.70 17.58
CA TYR A 195 -2.17 -43.25 18.15
C TYR A 195 -2.33 -42.44 19.44
N ASN A 196 -3.54 -42.28 19.97
CA ASN A 196 -3.87 -41.42 21.13
C ASN A 196 -3.36 -39.98 20.98
N LEU A 197 -3.37 -39.42 19.76
CA LEU A 197 -2.96 -38.06 19.49
C LEU A 197 -4.19 -37.14 19.28
N SER A 198 -4.18 -35.99 19.91
CA SER A 198 -5.15 -34.98 19.61
C SER A 198 -4.76 -34.17 18.34
N PRO A 199 -5.72 -33.57 17.63
CA PRO A 199 -5.42 -32.69 16.48
C PRO A 199 -4.49 -31.55 16.85
N MET A 200 -4.60 -31.02 18.08
CA MET A 200 -3.77 -29.93 18.58
C MET A 200 -2.32 -30.37 18.83
N GLU A 201 -2.12 -31.57 19.35
CA GLU A 201 -0.77 -32.12 19.53
C GLU A 201 -0.09 -32.34 18.20
N LEU A 202 -0.80 -32.93 17.22
CA LEU A 202 -0.26 -33.04 15.85
C LEU A 202 0.10 -31.70 15.25
N TYR A 203 -0.78 -30.68 15.39
CA TYR A 203 -0.48 -29.33 14.93
C TYR A 203 0.78 -28.76 15.58
N SER A 204 0.95 -28.96 16.91
CA SER A 204 2.13 -28.47 17.62
C SER A 204 3.42 -29.15 17.17
N ILE A 205 3.37 -30.46 16.92
CA ILE A 205 4.51 -31.25 16.39
C ILE A 205 4.90 -30.76 15.00
N ILE A 206 3.92 -30.60 14.10
CA ILE A 206 4.17 -30.10 12.74
C ILE A 206 4.75 -28.70 12.79
N ARG A 207 4.18 -27.79 13.58
CA ARG A 207 4.66 -26.42 13.74
C ARG A 207 6.11 -26.37 14.23
N THR A 208 6.45 -27.22 15.19
CA THR A 208 7.82 -27.31 15.72
C THR A 208 8.79 -27.88 14.68
N ALA A 209 8.37 -28.90 13.93
CA ALA A 209 9.19 -29.54 12.91
C ALA A 209 9.48 -28.62 11.70
N VAL A 210 8.56 -27.71 11.37
CA VAL A 210 8.70 -26.76 10.25
C VAL A 210 9.47 -25.49 10.66
N THR A 211 9.56 -25.20 11.97
CA THR A 211 10.27 -24.02 12.44
C THR A 211 11.77 -24.26 12.45
N THR A 212 12.52 -23.56 11.58
CA THR A 212 13.98 -23.60 11.58
C THR A 212 14.52 -22.73 12.70
N TYR A 213 15.12 -23.34 13.71
CA TYR A 213 15.84 -22.63 14.76
C TYR A 213 17.29 -22.40 14.33
N PRO A 214 17.81 -21.16 14.35
CA PRO A 214 19.23 -20.93 14.13
C PRO A 214 20.03 -21.42 15.36
N ILE A 215 20.65 -22.59 15.26
CA ILE A 215 21.46 -23.21 16.33
C ILE A 215 22.92 -22.73 16.34
N GLY A 216 23.24 -21.63 15.69
CA GLY A 216 24.59 -21.07 15.67
C GLY A 216 25.58 -21.86 14.79
N LYS A 217 26.78 -21.29 14.62
CA LYS A 217 27.91 -21.96 13.96
C LYS A 217 28.80 -22.60 15.04
N LEU A 218 28.96 -23.89 14.99
CA LEU A 218 30.09 -24.57 15.66
C LEU A 218 31.36 -24.21 14.88
N SER A 219 32.17 -23.28 15.40
CA SER A 219 33.54 -23.11 14.90
C SER A 219 34.39 -24.21 15.52
N THR A 220 34.66 -25.25 14.76
CA THR A 220 35.70 -26.20 15.07
C THR A 220 37.02 -25.43 14.95
N GLY A 221 37.61 -25.06 16.09
CA GLY A 221 38.88 -24.39 16.11
C GLY A 221 39.91 -25.25 15.38
N ASN A 222 40.42 -24.70 14.28
CA ASN A 222 41.59 -25.24 13.63
C ASN A 222 42.78 -24.97 14.57
N LYS A 223 43.36 -26.03 15.13
CA LYS A 223 44.66 -25.96 15.75
C LYS A 223 45.68 -25.98 14.63
N ASP A 224 46.37 -24.89 14.41
CA ASP A 224 47.77 -24.86 14.00
C ASP A 224 48.67 -24.82 15.23
#